data_41d4b1c064d07d0a4fd4b3abf1effa37
#
_entry.id   41d4b1c064d07d0a4fd4b3abf1effa37
#
_cell.length_a   1.000
_cell.length_b   1.000
_cell.length_c   1.000
_cell.angle_alpha   90.00
_cell.angle_beta   90.00
_cell.angle_gamma   90.00
#
_symmetry.space_group_name_H-M   'P 1'
#
loop_
_entity.id
_entity.type
_entity.pdbx_description
1 polymer ?
#
loop_
_entity_poly.entity_id
_entity_poly.type
_entity_poly.pdbx_seq_one_letter_code
_entity_poly.pdbx_strand_id
1 'polypeptide(L)'
;MDRAAPGDSETQWSRLAARYLRKEFALKKGVKRATVHIAGMGLYELFINGQRIGNQVLAPAPTDYRKTILYNTYDVTSLLQAENAIGVTLGNGRFYTMRQNYKPYKIPTFGYPKLRLNLIVEYADGSKETIATNTSWKLTTEGPIRSNNEYDGEEYDARKELGDWTQTGYDDKDWMQAQRVSIPSGTLRAQMMPGMKVTETLKPVSIKKLGSKYILDIGQNMAGG
;
A
#
# COMPACT_ATOMS: atom_id res chain seq x y z
N MET A 1 6.92 -21.59 -5.06
CA MET A 1 5.65 -20.87 -5.37
C MET A 1 5.36 -19.99 -4.17
N ASP A 2 5.14 -18.72 -4.40
CA ASP A 2 4.68 -17.83 -3.35
C ASP A 2 3.29 -18.28 -2.94
N ARG A 3 3.05 -18.43 -1.65
CA ARG A 3 1.74 -18.80 -1.13
C ARG A 3 0.85 -17.56 -1.07
N ALA A 4 -0.44 -17.76 -1.33
CA ALA A 4 -1.46 -16.76 -1.00
C ALA A 4 -1.36 -16.40 0.50
N ALA A 5 -1.68 -15.18 0.88
CA ALA A 5 -1.88 -14.87 2.29
C ALA A 5 -3.08 -15.68 2.80
N PRO A 6 -3.09 -16.12 4.07
CA PRO A 6 -4.28 -16.73 4.64
C PRO A 6 -5.50 -15.80 4.42
N GLY A 7 -6.59 -16.36 3.91
CA GLY A 7 -7.76 -15.60 3.46
C GLY A 7 -7.81 -15.27 1.97
N ASP A 8 -6.68 -15.36 1.25
CA ASP A 8 -6.70 -15.32 -0.21
C ASP A 8 -7.23 -16.66 -0.74
N SER A 9 -8.08 -16.62 -1.76
CA SER A 9 -8.41 -17.82 -2.51
C SER A 9 -7.19 -18.28 -3.29
N GLU A 10 -6.86 -19.57 -3.24
CA GLU A 10 -5.71 -20.15 -3.95
C GLU A 10 -5.95 -20.30 -5.46
N THR A 11 -7.11 -19.90 -5.95
CA THR A 11 -7.41 -20.04 -7.37
C THR A 11 -6.73 -18.94 -8.18
N GLN A 12 -6.17 -19.31 -9.31
CA GLN A 12 -5.52 -18.43 -10.29
C GLN A 12 -6.38 -17.24 -10.76
N TRP A 13 -7.67 -17.22 -10.43
CA TRP A 13 -8.68 -16.25 -10.86
C TRP A 13 -9.28 -15.46 -9.70
N SER A 14 -8.70 -15.54 -8.52
CA SER A 14 -9.26 -14.91 -7.33
C SER A 14 -9.10 -13.39 -7.35
N ARG A 15 -10.14 -12.71 -6.92
CA ARG A 15 -10.05 -11.33 -6.49
C ARG A 15 -9.32 -11.29 -5.15
N LEU A 16 -8.28 -10.48 -5.05
CA LEU A 16 -7.52 -10.36 -3.82
C LEU A 16 -7.88 -9.07 -3.10
N ALA A 17 -8.18 -9.19 -1.81
CA ALA A 17 -8.26 -8.05 -0.91
C ALA A 17 -6.90 -7.33 -0.79
N ALA A 18 -6.92 -6.06 -0.46
CA ALA A 18 -5.71 -5.35 -0.09
C ALA A 18 -5.10 -5.97 1.19
N ARG A 19 -3.80 -5.86 1.30
CA ARG A 19 -3.05 -6.29 2.47
C ARG A 19 -2.74 -5.10 3.34
N TYR A 20 -3.05 -5.19 4.62
CA TYR A 20 -2.74 -4.18 5.62
C TYR A 20 -1.60 -4.72 6.47
N LEU A 21 -0.46 -4.08 6.38
CA LEU A 21 0.74 -4.47 7.11
C LEU A 21 1.09 -3.41 8.14
N ARG A 22 1.46 -3.81 9.35
CA ARG A 22 1.87 -2.86 10.39
C ARG A 22 3.02 -3.37 11.24
N LYS A 23 3.73 -2.41 11.85
CA LYS A 23 4.80 -2.67 12.80
C LYS A 23 4.90 -1.53 13.79
N GLU A 24 4.87 -1.84 15.08
CA GLU A 24 5.26 -0.91 16.14
C GLU A 24 6.75 -1.06 16.47
N PHE A 25 7.37 0.04 16.86
CA PHE A 25 8.76 0.08 17.23
C PHE A 25 9.07 1.29 18.09
N ALA A 26 10.05 1.14 19.00
CA ALA A 26 10.58 2.21 19.82
C ALA A 26 11.91 2.72 19.24
N LEU A 27 12.21 3.99 19.45
CA LEU A 27 13.48 4.62 19.06
C LEU A 27 14.22 5.18 20.26
N LYS A 28 15.55 5.25 20.15
CA LYS A 28 16.38 5.98 21.09
C LYS A 28 16.13 7.50 20.95
N LYS A 29 16.51 8.25 21.98
CA LYS A 29 16.52 9.72 21.89
C LYS A 29 17.57 10.21 20.91
N GLY A 30 17.36 11.41 20.35
CA GLY A 30 18.35 12.07 19.51
C GLY A 30 18.35 11.64 18.06
N VAL A 31 17.17 11.35 17.50
CA VAL A 31 17.02 11.17 16.05
C VAL A 31 17.47 12.45 15.34
N LYS A 32 18.46 12.31 14.47
CA LYS A 32 19.00 13.39 13.63
C LYS A 32 18.32 13.40 12.25
N ARG A 33 18.13 12.21 11.68
CA ARG A 33 17.51 12.02 10.37
C ARG A 33 16.86 10.66 10.29
N ALA A 34 15.74 10.60 9.60
CA ALA A 34 15.07 9.33 9.32
C ALA A 34 14.52 9.30 7.89
N THR A 35 14.85 8.25 7.17
CA THR A 35 14.50 8.10 5.76
C THR A 35 13.88 6.74 5.51
N VAL A 36 12.67 6.72 4.93
CA VAL A 36 12.01 5.50 4.48
C VAL A 36 12.29 5.27 3.01
N HIS A 37 12.71 4.04 2.69
CA HIS A 37 12.74 3.51 1.33
C HIS A 37 11.70 2.41 1.23
N ILE A 38 10.73 2.56 0.32
CA ILE A 38 9.61 1.62 0.17
C ILE A 38 9.41 1.20 -1.28
N ALA A 39 9.33 -0.11 -1.51
CA ALA A 39 8.97 -0.73 -2.77
C ALA A 39 7.73 -1.60 -2.57
N GLY A 40 6.60 -1.18 -3.14
CA GLY A 40 5.40 -1.99 -3.26
C GLY A 40 5.39 -2.70 -4.62
N MET A 41 5.40 -4.00 -4.61
CA MET A 41 5.09 -4.80 -5.81
C MET A 41 3.58 -5.02 -5.80
N GLY A 42 2.91 -4.12 -6.44
CA GLY A 42 1.52 -3.72 -6.30
C GLY A 42 1.48 -2.20 -6.14
N LEU A 43 0.43 -1.67 -5.53
CA LEU A 43 0.30 -0.26 -5.18
C LEU A 43 0.28 -0.12 -3.66
N TYR A 44 0.90 0.92 -3.12
CA TYR A 44 0.91 1.10 -1.67
C TYR A 44 0.49 2.50 -1.24
N GLU A 45 -0.03 2.57 -0.03
CA GLU A 45 -0.09 3.77 0.79
C GLU A 45 0.69 3.53 2.08
N LEU A 46 1.55 4.48 2.44
CA LEU A 46 2.40 4.43 3.63
C LEU A 46 1.88 5.39 4.69
N PHE A 47 1.86 4.93 5.92
CA PHE A 47 1.47 5.72 7.10
C PHE A 47 2.53 5.60 8.19
N ILE A 48 2.76 6.68 8.93
CA ILE A 48 3.54 6.69 10.17
C ILE A 48 2.74 7.45 11.21
N ASN A 49 2.50 6.83 12.35
CA ASN A 49 1.77 7.42 13.48
C ASN A 49 0.41 8.03 13.07
N GLY A 50 -0.34 7.33 12.22
CA GLY A 50 -1.63 7.77 11.70
C GLY A 50 -1.55 8.75 10.52
N GLN A 51 -0.38 9.29 10.20
CA GLN A 51 -0.21 10.25 9.11
C GLN A 51 0.20 9.57 7.79
N ARG A 52 -0.52 9.84 6.71
CA ARG A 52 -0.17 9.39 5.36
C ARG A 52 1.11 10.07 4.87
N ILE A 53 2.03 9.29 4.30
CA ILE A 53 3.36 9.75 3.86
C ILE A 53 3.38 9.94 2.36
N GLY A 54 3.82 11.14 1.95
CA GLY A 54 3.86 11.54 0.54
C GLY A 54 2.49 11.99 0.02
N ASN A 55 2.49 12.50 -1.19
CA ASN A 55 1.31 13.01 -1.88
C ASN A 55 1.03 12.27 -3.19
N GLN A 56 1.72 11.17 -3.42
CA GLN A 56 1.50 10.33 -4.58
C GLN A 56 0.26 9.44 -4.37
N VAL A 57 -0.48 9.21 -5.42
CA VAL A 57 -1.50 8.19 -5.53
C VAL A 57 -1.03 7.10 -6.47
N LEU A 58 -1.51 5.87 -6.30
CA LEU A 58 -1.12 4.72 -7.13
C LEU A 58 0.41 4.52 -7.22
N ALA A 59 1.10 4.68 -6.11
CA ALA A 59 2.55 4.49 -6.02
C ALA A 59 2.94 3.02 -5.78
N PRO A 60 4.10 2.57 -6.29
CA PRO A 60 4.98 3.22 -7.25
C PRO A 60 4.46 3.11 -8.69
N ALA A 61 5.12 3.80 -9.63
CA ALA A 61 4.81 3.64 -11.05
C ALA A 61 5.03 2.18 -11.50
N PRO A 62 4.17 1.65 -12.41
CA PRO A 62 4.28 0.28 -12.90
C PRO A 62 5.51 0.09 -13.80
N THR A 63 6.09 -1.12 -13.76
CA THR A 63 7.24 -1.50 -14.58
C THR A 63 7.10 -2.94 -15.09
N ASP A 64 8.04 -3.42 -15.89
CA ASP A 64 8.28 -4.85 -16.01
C ASP A 64 9.06 -5.32 -14.76
N TYR A 65 8.35 -5.86 -13.80
CA TYR A 65 8.91 -6.25 -12.50
C TYR A 65 9.98 -7.36 -12.59
N ARG A 66 10.11 -8.02 -13.74
CA ARG A 66 11.22 -8.96 -13.98
C ARG A 66 12.54 -8.25 -14.25
N LYS A 67 12.47 -6.96 -14.64
CA LYS A 67 13.64 -6.13 -14.98
C LYS A 67 13.90 -5.06 -13.94
N THR A 68 12.86 -4.33 -13.53
CA THR A 68 12.98 -3.17 -12.64
C THR A 68 11.86 -3.16 -11.61
N ILE A 69 12.22 -2.92 -10.36
CA ILE A 69 11.30 -2.67 -9.27
C ILE A 69 11.60 -1.28 -8.74
N LEU A 70 10.62 -0.38 -8.79
CA LEU A 70 10.80 0.99 -8.33
C LEU A 70 10.59 1.09 -6.82
N TYR A 71 11.39 1.93 -6.17
CA TYR A 71 11.16 2.34 -4.79
C TYR A 71 11.07 3.85 -4.68
N ASN A 72 10.29 4.31 -3.70
CA ASN A 72 10.21 5.71 -3.33
C ASN A 72 10.96 5.95 -2.03
N THR A 73 11.42 7.19 -1.84
CA THR A 73 12.16 7.64 -0.67
C THR A 73 11.47 8.83 -0.05
N TYR A 74 11.26 8.79 1.28
CA TYR A 74 10.62 9.86 2.03
C TYR A 74 11.46 10.24 3.25
N ASP A 75 11.66 11.54 3.49
CA ASP A 75 12.13 12.04 4.77
C ASP A 75 10.95 12.04 5.76
N VAL A 76 11.12 11.34 6.85
CA VAL A 76 10.10 11.18 7.91
C VAL A 76 10.61 11.62 9.28
N THR A 77 11.71 12.36 9.30
CA THR A 77 12.41 12.77 10.53
C THR A 77 11.48 13.45 11.53
N SER A 78 10.65 14.40 11.05
CA SER A 78 9.75 15.18 11.91
C SER A 78 8.52 14.41 12.42
N LEU A 79 8.29 13.22 11.92
CA LEU A 79 7.10 12.42 12.24
C LEU A 79 7.36 11.38 13.33
N LEU A 80 8.64 11.12 13.62
CA LEU A 80 9.03 10.09 14.57
C LEU A 80 8.97 10.59 16.00
N GLN A 81 8.51 9.70 16.87
CA GLN A 81 8.36 9.85 18.30
C GLN A 81 9.21 8.79 19.05
N ALA A 82 9.11 8.70 20.36
CA ALA A 82 9.74 7.63 21.12
C ALA A 82 9.14 6.26 20.76
N GLU A 83 7.82 6.19 20.69
CA GLU A 83 7.06 5.02 20.25
C GLU A 83 6.40 5.33 18.90
N ASN A 84 6.46 4.41 17.97
CA ASN A 84 5.99 4.63 16.60
C ASN A 84 5.24 3.42 16.04
N ALA A 85 4.35 3.69 15.09
CA ALA A 85 3.73 2.68 14.26
C ALA A 85 3.92 3.01 12.78
N ILE A 86 4.30 2.02 11.99
CA ILE A 86 4.24 2.07 10.52
C ILE A 86 3.05 1.23 10.08
N GLY A 87 2.23 1.79 9.20
CA GLY A 87 1.17 1.09 8.49
C GLY A 87 1.37 1.16 6.98
N VAL A 88 1.09 0.09 6.27
CA VAL A 88 1.11 0.05 4.80
C VAL A 88 -0.12 -0.67 4.29
N THR A 89 -0.95 0.03 3.52
CA THR A 89 -1.94 -0.61 2.65
C THR A 89 -1.25 -1.03 1.37
N LEU A 90 -1.38 -2.29 0.98
CA LEU A 90 -0.77 -2.85 -0.23
C LEU A 90 -1.85 -3.44 -1.12
N GLY A 91 -2.15 -2.75 -2.21
CA GLY A 91 -3.07 -3.19 -3.26
C GLY A 91 -2.36 -4.01 -4.35
N ASN A 92 -3.17 -4.56 -5.24
CA ASN A 92 -2.70 -5.48 -6.29
C ASN A 92 -1.97 -4.78 -7.44
N GLY A 93 -2.48 -3.61 -7.87
CA GLY A 93 -1.92 -2.85 -8.97
C GLY A 93 -1.66 -3.70 -10.22
N ARG A 94 -0.61 -3.35 -10.95
CA ARG A 94 -0.13 -4.09 -12.13
C ARG A 94 0.57 -5.41 -11.76
N PHE A 95 0.96 -5.61 -10.52
CA PHE A 95 1.69 -6.82 -10.12
C PHE A 95 0.79 -8.06 -10.12
N TYR A 96 -0.48 -7.89 -9.73
CA TYR A 96 -1.48 -8.94 -9.76
C TYR A 96 -2.73 -8.44 -10.51
N THR A 97 -2.82 -8.73 -11.80
CA THR A 97 -3.83 -8.20 -12.72
C THR A 97 -4.84 -9.26 -13.15
N MET A 98 -5.42 -9.99 -12.22
CA MET A 98 -6.43 -10.98 -12.58
C MET A 98 -7.75 -10.28 -12.93
N ARG A 99 -8.18 -10.42 -14.19
CA ARG A 99 -9.50 -9.99 -14.67
C ARG A 99 -10.47 -11.16 -14.70
N GLN A 100 -11.61 -11.04 -14.04
CA GLN A 100 -12.63 -12.08 -14.06
C GLN A 100 -13.49 -12.06 -15.32
N ASN A 101 -13.78 -10.90 -15.87
CA ASN A 101 -14.76 -10.71 -16.95
C ASN A 101 -14.14 -10.45 -18.34
N TYR A 102 -12.83 -10.34 -18.42
CA TYR A 102 -12.14 -10.11 -19.68
C TYR A 102 -10.88 -10.97 -19.76
N LYS A 103 -10.74 -11.75 -20.82
CA LYS A 103 -9.53 -12.56 -21.02
C LYS A 103 -8.32 -11.63 -21.25
N PRO A 104 -7.39 -11.50 -20.31
CA PRO A 104 -6.21 -10.65 -20.48
C PRO A 104 -5.18 -11.40 -21.31
N TYR A 105 -5.34 -11.43 -22.62
CA TYR A 105 -4.45 -12.20 -23.49
C TYR A 105 -2.98 -11.81 -23.40
N LYS A 106 -2.62 -10.72 -22.75
CA LYS A 106 -1.24 -10.21 -22.84
C LYS A 106 -0.71 -9.52 -21.57
N ILE A 107 -1.45 -9.50 -20.48
CA ILE A 107 -0.97 -8.84 -19.26
C ILE A 107 -0.51 -9.91 -18.27
N PRO A 108 0.80 -10.04 -18.02
CA PRO A 108 1.32 -11.05 -17.13
C PRO A 108 0.98 -10.71 -15.67
N THR A 109 0.56 -11.71 -14.92
CA THR A 109 0.59 -11.66 -13.46
C THR A 109 1.99 -12.03 -12.98
N PHE A 110 2.54 -11.22 -12.07
CA PHE A 110 3.88 -11.42 -11.52
C PHE A 110 3.86 -12.16 -10.17
N GLY A 111 2.70 -12.53 -9.69
CA GLY A 111 2.47 -13.21 -8.42
C GLY A 111 1.72 -12.35 -7.41
N TYR A 112 1.67 -12.80 -6.17
CA TYR A 112 1.00 -12.06 -5.09
C TYR A 112 1.76 -10.79 -4.71
N PRO A 113 1.07 -9.68 -4.37
CA PRO A 113 1.71 -8.43 -3.97
C PRO A 113 2.72 -8.62 -2.83
N LYS A 114 3.82 -7.88 -2.91
CA LYS A 114 4.95 -7.97 -1.97
C LYS A 114 5.37 -6.58 -1.52
N LEU A 115 5.85 -6.49 -0.30
CA LEU A 115 6.35 -5.25 0.28
C LEU A 115 7.81 -5.39 0.70
N ARG A 116 8.61 -4.39 0.36
CA ARG A 116 9.91 -4.16 0.98
C ARG A 116 9.99 -2.73 1.48
N LEU A 117 10.26 -2.57 2.76
CA LEU A 117 10.44 -1.26 3.39
C LEU A 117 11.68 -1.31 4.28
N ASN A 118 12.48 -0.25 4.21
CA ASN A 118 13.55 0.03 5.15
C ASN A 118 13.37 1.47 5.66
N LEU A 119 13.19 1.65 6.95
CA LEU A 119 13.33 2.92 7.64
C LEU A 119 14.73 2.96 8.22
N ILE A 120 15.55 3.87 7.74
CA ILE A 120 16.91 4.12 8.22
C ILE A 120 16.87 5.33 9.14
N VAL A 121 17.25 5.14 10.40
CA VAL A 121 17.32 6.19 11.42
C VAL A 121 18.78 6.48 11.75
N GLU A 122 19.18 7.72 11.64
CA GLU A 122 20.49 8.23 12.03
C GLU A 122 20.34 9.04 13.30
N TYR A 123 21.16 8.73 14.31
CA TYR A 123 21.15 9.39 15.60
C TYR A 123 22.23 10.48 15.68
N ALA A 124 22.06 11.40 16.65
CA ALA A 124 23.01 12.48 16.87
C ALA A 124 24.41 12.00 17.29
N ASP A 125 24.51 10.81 17.89
CA ASP A 125 25.75 10.15 18.27
C ASP A 125 26.46 9.46 17.08
N GLY A 126 25.92 9.57 15.87
CA GLY A 126 26.43 8.94 14.65
C GLY A 126 26.02 7.49 14.45
N SER A 127 25.35 6.88 15.40
CA SER A 127 24.84 5.51 15.25
C SER A 127 23.66 5.47 14.27
N LYS A 128 23.43 4.29 13.66
CA LYS A 128 22.32 4.06 12.74
C LYS A 128 21.52 2.82 13.16
N GLU A 129 20.24 2.89 12.93
CA GLU A 129 19.32 1.77 13.12
C GLU A 129 18.47 1.58 11.84
N THR A 130 18.10 0.35 11.53
CA THR A 130 17.23 0.05 10.40
C THR A 130 16.05 -0.78 10.84
N ILE A 131 14.86 -0.24 10.69
CA ILE A 131 13.59 -0.95 10.85
C ILE A 131 13.17 -1.43 9.45
N ALA A 132 13.30 -2.75 9.20
CA ALA A 132 13.03 -3.37 7.91
C ALA A 132 11.80 -4.27 7.96
N THR A 133 11.17 -4.49 6.80
CA THR A 133 10.15 -5.54 6.66
C THR A 133 10.75 -6.91 6.97
N ASN A 134 10.13 -7.62 7.88
CA ASN A 134 10.47 -8.98 8.29
C ASN A 134 9.26 -9.69 8.90
N THR A 135 9.45 -10.89 9.43
CA THR A 135 8.38 -11.71 10.02
C THR A 135 7.80 -11.17 11.33
N SER A 136 8.37 -10.12 11.91
CA SER A 136 7.78 -9.46 13.10
C SER A 136 6.70 -8.43 12.75
N TRP A 137 6.48 -8.15 11.46
CA TRP A 137 5.35 -7.34 11.02
C TRP A 137 4.06 -8.14 11.12
N LYS A 138 2.98 -7.45 11.40
CA LYS A 138 1.62 -7.98 11.37
C LYS A 138 0.96 -7.71 10.02
N LEU A 139 0.07 -8.60 9.61
CA LEU A 139 -0.65 -8.54 8.34
C LEU A 139 -2.09 -8.99 8.51
N THR A 140 -3.02 -8.27 7.88
CA THR A 140 -4.41 -8.74 7.69
C THR A 140 -4.89 -8.46 6.27
N THR A 141 -5.86 -9.24 5.80
CA THR A 141 -6.64 -9.02 4.57
C THR A 141 -8.10 -8.67 4.89
N GLU A 142 -8.44 -8.53 6.18
CA GLU A 142 -9.81 -8.29 6.63
C GLU A 142 -10.17 -6.79 6.73
N GLY A 143 -9.49 -5.94 5.99
CA GLY A 143 -9.81 -4.53 5.87
C GLY A 143 -10.86 -4.22 4.80
N PRO A 144 -11.17 -2.93 4.58
CA PRO A 144 -12.29 -2.48 3.74
C PRO A 144 -12.13 -2.76 2.25
N ILE A 145 -10.91 -2.76 1.69
CA ILE A 145 -10.67 -3.00 0.27
C ILE A 145 -10.71 -4.50 0.00
N ARG A 146 -11.83 -5.01 -0.51
CA ARG A 146 -12.09 -6.45 -0.70
C ARG A 146 -11.58 -7.00 -2.03
N SER A 147 -11.48 -6.14 -3.04
CA SER A 147 -10.78 -6.41 -4.29
C SER A 147 -10.30 -5.11 -4.89
N ASN A 148 -9.21 -5.16 -5.60
CA ASN A 148 -8.69 -4.00 -6.32
C ASN A 148 -7.81 -4.47 -7.47
N ASN A 149 -7.96 -3.87 -8.62
CA ASN A 149 -7.05 -4.02 -9.75
C ASN A 149 -7.19 -2.86 -10.73
N GLU A 150 -6.22 -2.74 -11.63
CA GLU A 150 -6.14 -1.65 -12.59
C GLU A 150 -7.31 -1.59 -13.58
N TYR A 151 -8.06 -2.67 -13.76
CA TYR A 151 -9.06 -2.78 -14.82
C TYR A 151 -10.51 -2.88 -14.32
N ASP A 152 -10.72 -3.55 -13.18
CA ASP A 152 -12.05 -3.79 -12.64
C ASP A 152 -12.38 -2.83 -11.49
N GLY A 153 -11.44 -1.96 -11.14
CA GLY A 153 -11.61 -0.98 -10.07
C GLY A 153 -11.47 -1.60 -8.68
N GLU A 154 -12.24 -1.08 -7.73
CA GLU A 154 -12.15 -1.43 -6.32
C GLU A 154 -13.53 -1.83 -5.77
N GLU A 155 -13.55 -2.87 -4.95
CA GLU A 155 -14.69 -3.20 -4.08
C GLU A 155 -14.37 -2.80 -2.65
N TYR A 156 -15.15 -1.88 -2.10
CA TYR A 156 -14.95 -1.33 -0.78
C TYR A 156 -16.12 -1.63 0.15
N ASP A 157 -15.84 -2.22 1.30
CA ASP A 157 -16.83 -2.48 2.36
C ASP A 157 -16.50 -1.64 3.60
N ALA A 158 -17.17 -0.49 3.77
CA ALA A 158 -16.94 0.42 4.87
C ALA A 158 -17.18 -0.20 6.27
N ARG A 159 -17.92 -1.31 6.37
CA ARG A 159 -18.14 -2.02 7.63
C ARG A 159 -16.87 -2.71 8.15
N LYS A 160 -15.87 -2.86 7.29
CA LYS A 160 -14.57 -3.49 7.59
C LYS A 160 -13.44 -2.48 7.80
N GLU A 161 -13.79 -1.20 8.03
CA GLU A 161 -12.81 -0.20 8.41
C GLU A 161 -12.03 -0.63 9.66
N LEU A 162 -10.72 -0.47 9.62
CA LEU A 162 -9.81 -0.92 10.68
C LEU A 162 -9.54 0.15 11.75
N GLY A 163 -10.20 1.32 11.63
CA GLY A 163 -9.99 2.43 12.57
C GLY A 163 -8.54 2.92 12.59
N ASP A 164 -8.00 3.12 13.77
CA ASP A 164 -6.67 3.72 13.99
C ASP A 164 -5.50 2.72 13.84
N TRP A 165 -5.62 1.74 12.95
CA TRP A 165 -4.66 0.66 12.76
C TRP A 165 -3.23 1.11 12.44
N THR A 166 -3.03 2.35 12.03
CA THR A 166 -1.72 2.93 11.72
C THR A 166 -1.10 3.70 12.89
N GLN A 167 -1.75 3.69 14.06
CA GLN A 167 -1.27 4.32 15.28
C GLN A 167 -0.69 3.31 16.27
N THR A 168 0.06 3.79 17.25
CA THR A 168 0.59 2.96 18.34
C THR A 168 -0.55 2.51 19.29
N GLY A 169 -0.39 1.33 19.88
CA GLY A 169 -1.36 0.78 20.84
C GLY A 169 -2.59 0.14 20.19
N TYR A 170 -2.61 -0.02 18.86
CA TYR A 170 -3.70 -0.72 18.20
C TYR A 170 -3.68 -2.22 18.53
N ASP A 171 -4.85 -2.79 18.84
CA ASP A 171 -4.98 -4.24 19.10
C ASP A 171 -4.91 -5.05 17.79
N ASP A 172 -3.71 -5.53 17.47
CA ASP A 172 -3.44 -6.35 16.28
C ASP A 172 -3.23 -7.85 16.63
N LYS A 173 -3.72 -8.30 17.79
CA LYS A 173 -3.51 -9.68 18.28
C LYS A 173 -4.00 -10.75 17.30
N ASP A 174 -5.10 -10.48 16.59
CA ASP A 174 -5.72 -11.37 15.62
C ASP A 174 -5.11 -11.27 14.22
N TRP A 175 -4.15 -10.35 14.04
CA TRP A 175 -3.43 -10.24 12.77
C TRP A 175 -2.36 -11.30 12.66
N MET A 176 -2.18 -11.81 11.46
CA MET A 176 -1.14 -12.79 11.16
C MET A 176 0.25 -12.15 11.16
N GLN A 177 1.26 -12.96 11.34
CA GLN A 177 2.64 -12.53 11.06
C GLN A 177 2.88 -12.49 9.55
N ALA A 178 3.57 -11.45 9.09
CA ALA A 178 4.03 -11.36 7.71
C ALA A 178 4.99 -12.50 7.39
N GLN A 179 4.96 -12.97 6.15
CA GLN A 179 5.77 -14.07 5.70
C GLN A 179 6.91 -13.59 4.80
N ARG A 180 8.05 -14.24 4.87
CA ARG A 180 9.09 -14.06 3.87
C ARG A 180 8.65 -14.71 2.57
N VAL A 181 8.79 -13.96 1.48
CA VAL A 181 8.42 -14.40 0.13
C VAL A 181 9.63 -14.34 -0.79
N SER A 182 9.58 -15.04 -1.92
CA SER A 182 10.64 -15.03 -2.92
C SER A 182 10.87 -13.61 -3.46
N ILE A 183 12.12 -13.30 -3.75
CA ILE A 183 12.53 -12.03 -4.33
C ILE A 183 12.27 -12.10 -5.84
N PRO A 184 11.56 -11.10 -6.44
CA PRO A 184 11.47 -10.98 -7.89
C PRO A 184 12.85 -10.76 -8.51
N SER A 185 13.01 -11.13 -9.80
CA SER A 185 14.29 -11.00 -10.51
C SER A 185 14.67 -9.55 -10.83
N GLY A 186 13.74 -8.61 -10.76
CA GLY A 186 13.98 -7.21 -11.12
C GLY A 186 14.94 -6.49 -10.16
N THR A 187 15.73 -5.58 -10.71
CA THR A 187 16.63 -4.73 -9.95
C THR A 187 15.86 -3.57 -9.28
N LEU A 188 16.12 -3.33 -8.00
CA LEU A 188 15.58 -2.17 -7.28
C LEU A 188 16.22 -0.88 -7.81
N ARG A 189 15.38 0.08 -8.21
CA ARG A 189 15.81 1.41 -8.66
C ARG A 189 14.93 2.49 -8.03
N ALA A 190 15.52 3.66 -7.76
CA ALA A 190 14.74 4.83 -7.32
C ALA A 190 13.78 5.25 -8.44
N GLN A 191 12.54 5.60 -8.08
CA GLN A 191 11.62 6.22 -9.02
C GLN A 191 12.08 7.64 -9.30
N MET A 192 12.60 7.88 -10.51
CA MET A 192 13.08 9.19 -10.95
C MET A 192 12.00 10.02 -11.65
N MET A 193 10.94 9.37 -12.15
CA MET A 193 9.82 10.06 -12.77
C MET A 193 8.87 10.63 -11.72
N PRO A 194 8.19 11.74 -12.01
CA PRO A 194 7.14 12.26 -11.14
C PRO A 194 6.06 11.20 -10.89
N GLY A 195 5.62 11.06 -9.64
CA GLY A 195 4.48 10.22 -9.28
C GLY A 195 3.15 10.88 -9.63
N MET A 196 2.11 10.07 -9.82
CA MET A 196 0.74 10.58 -9.92
C MET A 196 0.34 11.28 -8.64
N LYS A 197 -0.38 12.40 -8.77
CA LYS A 197 -0.85 13.21 -7.64
C LYS A 197 -2.25 13.70 -7.91
N VAL A 198 -3.00 13.92 -6.85
CA VAL A 198 -4.25 14.70 -6.94
C VAL A 198 -3.88 16.14 -7.28
N THR A 199 -4.31 16.62 -8.42
CA THR A 199 -4.07 18.00 -8.88
C THR A 199 -5.25 18.91 -8.55
N GLU A 200 -6.46 18.36 -8.52
CA GLU A 200 -7.69 19.08 -8.23
C GLU A 200 -8.73 18.13 -7.61
N THR A 201 -9.56 18.68 -6.75
CA THR A 201 -10.73 17.97 -6.19
C THR A 201 -11.99 18.71 -6.58
N LEU A 202 -12.83 18.07 -7.39
CA LEU A 202 -14.08 18.61 -7.86
C LEU A 202 -15.21 18.23 -6.90
N LYS A 203 -16.08 19.21 -6.63
CA LYS A 203 -17.32 18.96 -5.87
C LYS A 203 -18.49 18.81 -6.83
N PRO A 204 -19.43 17.88 -6.57
CA PRO A 204 -20.66 17.80 -7.36
C PRO A 204 -21.40 19.13 -7.35
N VAL A 205 -21.82 19.59 -8.53
CA VAL A 205 -22.69 20.78 -8.67
C VAL A 205 -24.14 20.44 -8.33
N SER A 206 -24.52 19.18 -8.47
CA SER A 206 -25.82 18.69 -7.98
C SER A 206 -25.77 17.21 -7.63
N ILE A 207 -26.64 16.79 -6.70
CA ILE A 207 -26.87 15.38 -6.34
C ILE A 207 -28.36 15.12 -6.42
N LYS A 208 -28.77 14.19 -7.27
CA LYS A 208 -30.17 13.82 -7.47
C LYS A 208 -30.42 12.35 -7.11
N LYS A 209 -31.43 12.08 -6.32
CA LYS A 209 -31.86 10.72 -6.02
C LYS A 209 -32.75 10.18 -7.15
N LEU A 210 -32.42 9.00 -7.65
CA LEU A 210 -33.20 8.29 -8.65
C LEU A 210 -33.46 6.84 -8.18
N GLY A 211 -34.60 6.60 -7.60
CA GLY A 211 -34.91 5.32 -6.96
C GLY A 211 -33.97 5.01 -5.80
N SER A 212 -33.24 3.90 -5.87
CA SER A 212 -32.22 3.48 -4.90
C SER A 212 -30.81 4.04 -5.19
N LYS A 213 -30.65 4.81 -6.25
CA LYS A 213 -29.36 5.34 -6.70
C LYS A 213 -29.29 6.87 -6.53
N TYR A 214 -28.05 7.37 -6.49
CA TYR A 214 -27.78 8.81 -6.54
C TYR A 214 -26.99 9.11 -7.82
N ILE A 215 -27.37 10.19 -8.49
CA ILE A 215 -26.65 10.74 -9.64
C ILE A 215 -25.92 11.99 -9.14
N LEU A 216 -24.60 11.99 -9.25
CA LEU A 216 -23.73 13.11 -8.95
C LEU A 216 -23.37 13.78 -10.28
N ASP A 217 -23.72 15.05 -10.40
CA ASP A 217 -23.32 15.86 -11.54
C ASP A 217 -22.06 16.65 -11.15
N ILE A 218 -20.97 16.42 -11.83
CA ILE A 218 -19.69 17.09 -11.56
C ILE A 218 -19.55 18.41 -12.32
N GLY A 219 -20.52 18.72 -13.22
CA GLY A 219 -20.50 19.96 -14.01
C GLY A 219 -19.57 19.92 -15.22
N GLN A 220 -18.82 18.85 -15.40
CA GLN A 220 -17.97 18.62 -16.56
C GLN A 220 -17.91 17.16 -16.93
N ASN A 221 -17.63 16.88 -18.21
CA ASN A 221 -17.39 15.52 -18.66
C ASN A 221 -15.97 15.08 -18.24
N MET A 222 -15.87 13.94 -17.55
CA MET A 222 -14.61 13.40 -17.08
C MET A 222 -14.63 11.87 -17.09
N ALA A 223 -13.46 11.28 -17.24
CA ALA A 223 -13.24 9.87 -16.98
C ALA A 223 -12.42 9.73 -15.69
N GLY A 224 -12.88 8.90 -14.78
CA GLY A 224 -12.22 8.69 -13.49
C GLY A 224 -13.12 7.87 -12.57
N GLY A 225 -12.57 7.52 -11.43
CA GLY A 225 -13.28 6.85 -10.35
C GLY A 225 -12.89 7.47 -9.02
#